data_3e33ae20d93c04e1e81f7d56f5b8731b
#
_entry.id   3e33ae20d93c04e1e81f7d56f5b8731b
#
_cell.length_a   1.000
_cell.length_b   1.000
_cell.length_c   1.000
_cell.angle_alpha   90.00
_cell.angle_beta   90.00
_cell.angle_gamma   90.00
#
_symmetry.space_group_name_H-M   'P 1'
#
loop_
_entity.id
_entity.type
_entity.pdbx_description
1 polymer ?
#
loop_
_entity_poly.entity_id
_entity_poly.type
_entity_poly.pdbx_seq_one_letter_code
_entity_poly.pdbx_strand_id
1 'polypeptide(L)'
;METKKKSSHIPERYALRLRFLAGLLLAMLFFTGCSTDDDEPSNSQQYSKISAHSEESQDSSSAIVAESESKVIVTPAASSADWNLVLVNRENQLAEEIVMELYLTESGYQIDSRIQEPYLQLMEAGKAAGMDFTMVSGYRSIEQQQTNYDVNYQNYLASGLSEEEARTKTEEYIALPNASEHMTGPAVDVTSTALANQEGNSGLFPDLENYPEGLWLKENAPKFGFVLRYPKEKEAITGINFEPWHFRYVGIENA
;
A
#
# COMPACT_ATOMS: atom_id res chain seq x y z
N MET A 1 -2.69 -23.75 -49.20
CA MET A 1 -2.55 -22.54 -48.39
C MET A 1 -2.70 -22.96 -46.93
N GLU A 2 -1.61 -23.41 -46.31
CA GLU A 2 -1.60 -23.95 -44.93
C GLU A 2 -1.38 -22.83 -43.95
N THR A 3 -2.33 -22.66 -43.04
CA THR A 3 -2.24 -21.69 -41.92
C THR A 3 -1.44 -22.31 -40.77
N LYS A 4 -0.21 -21.86 -40.55
CA LYS A 4 0.61 -22.24 -39.39
C LYS A 4 0.02 -21.64 -38.10
N LYS A 5 -0.49 -22.51 -37.26
CA LYS A 5 -0.91 -22.22 -35.86
C LYS A 5 0.35 -21.96 -35.02
N LYS A 6 0.57 -20.73 -34.57
CA LYS A 6 1.63 -20.42 -33.60
C LYS A 6 1.27 -21.03 -32.25
N SER A 7 2.04 -22.01 -31.82
CA SER A 7 2.02 -22.56 -30.46
C SER A 7 2.75 -21.59 -29.52
N SER A 8 2.07 -21.04 -28.52
CA SER A 8 2.68 -20.30 -27.43
C SER A 8 3.40 -21.28 -26.49
N HIS A 9 4.71 -21.29 -26.53
CA HIS A 9 5.54 -22.05 -25.60
C HIS A 9 5.67 -21.26 -24.29
N ILE A 10 5.05 -21.75 -23.21
CA ILE A 10 5.34 -21.31 -21.84
C ILE A 10 6.69 -21.95 -21.45
N PRO A 11 7.67 -21.20 -20.97
CA PRO A 11 8.96 -21.76 -20.56
C PRO A 11 8.80 -22.79 -19.43
N GLU A 12 9.39 -23.97 -19.57
CA GLU A 12 9.31 -25.12 -18.65
C GLU A 12 9.65 -24.81 -17.16
N ARG A 13 10.38 -23.75 -16.89
CA ARG A 13 10.73 -23.32 -15.53
C ARG A 13 9.52 -22.91 -14.68
N TYR A 14 8.38 -22.58 -15.29
CA TYR A 14 7.15 -22.25 -14.59
C TYR A 14 6.31 -23.50 -14.23
N ALA A 15 6.45 -24.57 -15.00
CA ALA A 15 5.72 -25.82 -14.75
C ALA A 15 6.23 -26.58 -13.50
N LEU A 16 7.48 -26.35 -13.07
CA LEU A 16 8.08 -27.07 -11.94
C LEU A 16 7.69 -26.47 -10.58
N ARG A 17 7.44 -25.15 -10.50
CA ARG A 17 7.02 -24.51 -9.25
C ARG A 17 5.55 -24.76 -8.88
N LEU A 18 4.69 -25.01 -9.87
CA LEU A 18 3.27 -25.32 -9.63
C LEU A 18 3.04 -26.70 -9.02
N ARG A 19 4.01 -27.64 -9.10
CA ARG A 19 3.90 -29.00 -8.57
C ARG A 19 4.25 -29.14 -7.07
N PHE A 20 4.91 -28.14 -6.46
CA PHE A 20 5.27 -28.19 -5.05
C PHE A 20 4.23 -27.58 -4.10
N LEU A 21 3.26 -26.81 -4.60
CA LEU A 21 2.19 -26.21 -3.77
C LEU A 21 0.95 -27.10 -3.62
N ALA A 22 0.79 -28.13 -4.46
CA ALA A 22 -0.34 -29.07 -4.37
C ALA A 22 -0.13 -30.21 -3.36
N GLY A 23 1.04 -30.33 -2.73
CA GLY A 23 1.41 -31.43 -1.84
C GLY A 23 1.19 -31.19 -0.35
N LEU A 24 0.83 -29.99 0.10
CA LEU A 24 0.78 -29.64 1.54
C LEU A 24 -0.64 -29.44 2.11
N LEU A 25 -1.70 -29.74 1.35
CA LEU A 25 -3.09 -29.52 1.77
C LEU A 25 -3.88 -30.81 2.08
N LEU A 26 -3.23 -31.94 2.32
CA LEU A 26 -3.94 -33.23 2.57
C LEU A 26 -3.56 -33.91 3.89
N ALA A 27 -3.31 -33.18 4.97
CA ALA A 27 -2.98 -33.78 6.28
C ALA A 27 -3.63 -33.06 7.47
N MET A 28 -4.86 -32.54 7.39
CA MET A 28 -5.63 -32.13 8.58
C MET A 28 -7.13 -32.39 8.40
N LEU A 29 -7.51 -33.64 8.36
CA LEU A 29 -8.87 -34.10 8.67
C LEU A 29 -8.74 -35.40 9.45
N PHE A 30 -8.85 -35.32 10.78
CA PHE A 30 -9.37 -36.35 11.69
C PHE A 30 -9.05 -35.94 13.13
N PHE A 31 -9.95 -35.22 13.78
CA PHE A 31 -10.28 -35.42 15.19
C PHE A 31 -11.68 -34.82 15.43
N THR A 32 -12.69 -35.67 15.31
CA THR A 32 -14.00 -35.47 15.93
C THR A 32 -13.95 -36.05 17.34
N GLY A 33 -14.36 -35.27 18.32
CA GLY A 33 -14.50 -35.69 19.72
C GLY A 33 -15.36 -34.73 20.52
N CYS A 34 -16.55 -35.09 20.69
CA CYS A 34 -17.77 -34.74 21.36
C CYS A 34 -17.69 -34.23 22.81
N SER A 35 -18.71 -33.41 23.18
CA SER A 35 -19.37 -33.24 24.51
C SER A 35 -18.74 -32.20 25.44
N THR A 36 -19.45 -31.42 26.16
CA THR A 36 -20.83 -31.10 26.58
C THR A 36 -20.78 -29.88 27.48
N ASP A 37 -21.75 -29.03 27.32
CA ASP A 37 -22.51 -28.22 28.32
C ASP A 37 -21.82 -27.37 29.41
N ASP A 38 -22.32 -26.16 29.45
CA ASP A 38 -22.87 -25.37 30.55
C ASP A 38 -22.09 -24.18 31.13
N ASP A 39 -22.87 -23.07 31.16
CA ASP A 39 -22.90 -21.95 32.11
C ASP A 39 -22.10 -20.67 31.79
N GLU A 40 -22.87 -19.69 31.26
CA GLU A 40 -22.72 -18.27 31.61
C GLU A 40 -22.95 -18.02 33.11
N PRO A 41 -22.32 -16.99 33.69
CA PRO A 41 -23.13 -15.77 33.83
C PRO A 41 -22.40 -14.43 33.65
N SER A 42 -23.21 -13.52 33.12
CA SER A 42 -23.07 -12.07 33.12
C SER A 42 -22.48 -11.46 34.40
N ASN A 43 -21.60 -10.47 34.27
CA ASN A 43 -21.60 -9.36 35.23
C ASN A 43 -21.14 -8.04 34.62
N SER A 44 -22.09 -7.16 34.52
CA SER A 44 -21.98 -5.72 34.36
C SER A 44 -21.57 -5.06 35.66
N GLN A 45 -20.61 -4.14 35.65
CA GLN A 45 -20.53 -2.97 36.57
C GLN A 45 -19.25 -2.21 36.18
N GLN A 46 -19.24 -0.99 35.92
CA GLN A 46 -19.86 0.23 36.46
C GLN A 46 -18.72 1.25 36.59
N TYR A 47 -18.89 2.31 35.82
CA TYR A 47 -18.05 3.51 35.90
C TYR A 47 -18.21 4.17 37.26
N SER A 48 -17.13 4.61 37.89
CA SER A 48 -17.20 5.66 38.88
C SER A 48 -16.16 6.76 38.62
N LYS A 49 -16.71 7.96 38.42
CA LYS A 49 -16.01 9.25 38.46
C LYS A 49 -15.44 9.48 39.85
N ILE A 50 -14.24 10.03 39.92
CA ILE A 50 -13.86 10.86 41.09
C ILE A 50 -13.27 12.18 40.54
N SER A 51 -13.83 13.25 41.13
CA SER A 51 -13.59 14.65 40.83
C SER A 51 -12.58 15.25 41.82
N ALA A 52 -11.73 16.14 41.31
CA ALA A 52 -11.11 17.33 41.87
C ALA A 52 -10.67 17.38 43.37
N HIS A 53 -9.43 17.75 43.59
CA HIS A 53 -9.16 18.94 44.44
C HIS A 53 -7.79 19.53 44.11
N SER A 54 -7.78 20.84 44.02
CA SER A 54 -6.64 21.77 43.90
C SER A 54 -5.90 21.90 45.22
N GLU A 55 -4.56 22.07 45.16
CA GLU A 55 -3.88 23.03 46.03
C GLU A 55 -2.52 23.42 45.49
N GLU A 56 -2.29 24.70 45.55
CA GLU A 56 -1.15 25.50 45.15
C GLU A 56 -0.04 25.43 46.19
N SER A 57 1.23 25.28 45.78
CA SER A 57 2.34 25.91 46.52
C SER A 57 3.53 26.14 45.62
N GLN A 58 3.94 27.40 45.53
CA GLN A 58 5.17 27.95 44.95
C GLN A 58 6.37 27.44 45.74
N ASP A 59 7.44 27.06 45.07
CA ASP A 59 8.77 27.54 45.43
C ASP A 59 9.74 27.46 44.24
N SER A 60 10.59 28.50 44.20
CA SER A 60 11.53 28.86 43.16
C SER A 60 12.85 28.10 43.29
N SER A 61 13.32 27.48 42.21
CA SER A 61 14.78 27.30 42.04
C SER A 61 15.14 27.20 40.54
N SER A 62 15.99 28.09 40.12
CA SER A 62 16.61 28.23 38.81
C SER A 62 17.38 26.97 38.42
N ALA A 63 17.05 26.37 37.27
CA ALA A 63 17.93 25.43 36.57
C ALA A 63 17.86 25.68 35.07
N ILE A 64 19.00 25.82 34.51
CA ILE A 64 19.46 26.08 33.16
C ILE A 64 18.59 25.35 32.13
N VAL A 65 17.92 26.13 31.28
CA VAL A 65 17.19 25.61 30.10
C VAL A 65 18.24 25.33 29.03
N ALA A 66 18.50 24.06 28.79
CA ALA A 66 19.09 23.64 27.53
C ALA A 66 17.96 23.71 26.48
N GLU A 67 18.05 24.72 25.63
CA GLU A 67 17.20 24.98 24.49
C GLU A 67 17.45 23.87 23.48
N SER A 68 16.58 22.81 23.50
CA SER A 68 16.50 21.88 22.39
C SER A 68 15.75 22.59 21.28
N GLU A 69 16.46 23.08 20.27
CA GLU A 69 15.87 23.53 19.04
C GLU A 69 15.05 22.38 18.44
N SER A 70 13.76 22.36 18.72
CA SER A 70 12.80 21.61 17.96
C SER A 70 12.77 22.20 16.55
N LYS A 71 13.44 21.53 15.60
CA LYS A 71 13.39 21.86 14.19
C LYS A 71 11.94 21.66 13.75
N VAL A 72 11.15 22.71 13.79
CA VAL A 72 9.83 22.75 13.16
C VAL A 72 10.08 22.60 11.66
N ILE A 73 9.85 21.41 11.13
CA ILE A 73 9.82 21.19 9.69
C ILE A 73 8.52 21.85 9.22
N VAL A 74 8.62 23.10 8.80
CA VAL A 74 7.54 23.77 8.07
C VAL A 74 7.52 23.11 6.69
N THR A 75 6.65 22.11 6.51
CA THR A 75 6.32 21.64 5.18
C THR A 75 5.70 22.83 4.44
N PRO A 76 6.27 23.32 3.32
CA PRO A 76 5.61 24.34 2.54
C PRO A 76 4.20 23.85 2.23
N ALA A 77 3.19 24.65 2.53
CA ALA A 77 1.85 24.37 2.05
C ALA A 77 1.96 24.22 0.53
N ALA A 78 1.71 23.01 0.02
CA ALA A 78 1.75 22.76 -1.41
C ALA A 78 0.84 23.77 -2.08
N SER A 79 1.36 24.56 -3.02
CA SER A 79 0.52 25.46 -3.78
C SER A 79 -0.49 24.62 -4.56
N SER A 80 -1.68 25.15 -4.83
CA SER A 80 -2.67 24.44 -5.65
C SER A 80 -2.14 24.10 -7.06
N ALA A 81 -1.02 24.70 -7.47
CA ALA A 81 -0.32 24.44 -8.72
C ALA A 81 0.56 23.17 -8.66
N ASP A 82 1.05 22.78 -7.44
CA ASP A 82 2.00 21.68 -7.28
C ASP A 82 1.38 20.46 -6.55
N TRP A 83 0.07 20.36 -6.53
CA TRP A 83 -0.66 19.31 -5.80
C TRP A 83 -0.24 17.88 -6.20
N ASN A 84 0.16 17.67 -7.46
CA ASN A 84 0.62 16.40 -8.01
C ASN A 84 2.11 16.09 -7.69
N LEU A 85 2.85 17.08 -7.18
CA LEU A 85 4.28 16.97 -6.85
C LEU A 85 4.56 16.96 -5.35
N VAL A 86 3.54 16.82 -4.50
CA VAL A 86 3.73 16.72 -3.05
C VAL A 86 4.60 15.51 -2.74
N LEU A 87 5.79 15.75 -2.17
CA LEU A 87 6.67 14.69 -1.71
C LEU A 87 6.20 14.17 -0.37
N VAL A 88 5.88 12.89 -0.31
CA VAL A 88 5.53 12.18 0.92
C VAL A 88 6.40 10.95 1.04
N ASN A 89 7.07 10.81 2.18
CA ASN A 89 7.90 9.67 2.53
C ASN A 89 8.18 9.70 4.05
N ARG A 90 9.04 8.81 4.55
CA ARG A 90 9.41 8.72 5.97
C ARG A 90 9.94 10.04 6.55
N GLU A 91 10.64 10.83 5.74
CA GLU A 91 11.25 12.11 6.16
C GLU A 91 10.31 13.30 5.94
N ASN A 92 9.35 13.16 5.02
CA ASN A 92 8.38 14.19 4.65
C ASN A 92 6.97 13.65 4.88
N GLN A 93 6.57 13.55 6.14
CA GLN A 93 5.26 13.04 6.52
C GLN A 93 4.19 14.13 6.43
N LEU A 94 2.98 13.73 6.08
CA LEU A 94 1.82 14.63 6.11
C LEU A 94 1.47 14.93 7.57
N ALA A 95 1.29 16.23 7.89
CA ALA A 95 0.82 16.66 9.22
C ALA A 95 -0.66 16.34 9.44
N GLU A 96 -1.46 16.33 8.37
CA GLU A 96 -2.89 16.08 8.35
C GLU A 96 -3.32 15.48 7.01
N GLU A 97 -4.54 14.98 6.93
CA GLU A 97 -5.11 14.49 5.68
C GLU A 97 -5.31 15.62 4.66
N ILE A 98 -4.96 15.33 3.41
CA ILE A 98 -5.22 16.26 2.31
C ILE A 98 -6.70 16.15 1.93
N VAL A 99 -7.41 17.26 2.03
CA VAL A 99 -8.81 17.35 1.59
C VAL A 99 -8.86 17.43 0.06
N MET A 100 -9.53 16.46 -0.57
CA MET A 100 -9.69 16.39 -2.02
C MET A 100 -11.04 15.78 -2.38
N GLU A 101 -11.48 16.02 -3.62
CA GLU A 101 -12.59 15.28 -4.20
C GLU A 101 -12.09 13.94 -4.73
N LEU A 102 -12.84 12.88 -4.45
CA LEU A 102 -12.48 11.52 -4.83
C LEU A 102 -13.40 11.00 -5.94
N TYR A 103 -12.78 10.34 -6.93
CA TYR A 103 -13.47 9.60 -7.97
C TYR A 103 -13.41 8.10 -7.66
N LEU A 104 -14.57 7.42 -7.69
CA LEU A 104 -14.66 5.96 -7.51
C LEU A 104 -14.48 5.28 -8.88
N THR A 105 -13.44 4.47 -9.00
CA THR A 105 -13.13 3.72 -10.23
C THR A 105 -13.99 2.47 -10.37
N GLU A 106 -14.01 1.87 -11.57
CA GLU A 106 -14.71 0.60 -11.82
C GLU A 106 -14.19 -0.55 -10.95
N SER A 107 -12.92 -0.52 -10.56
CA SER A 107 -12.31 -1.50 -9.65
C SER A 107 -12.74 -1.33 -8.18
N GLY A 108 -13.54 -0.30 -7.86
CA GLY A 108 -14.04 -0.04 -6.51
C GLY A 108 -13.07 0.75 -5.61
N TYR A 109 -11.93 1.19 -6.12
CA TYR A 109 -10.97 2.03 -5.41
C TYR A 109 -11.18 3.50 -5.75
N GLN A 110 -10.79 4.39 -4.85
CA GLN A 110 -10.89 5.82 -5.03
C GLN A 110 -9.55 6.44 -5.43
N ILE A 111 -9.59 7.48 -6.23
CA ILE A 111 -8.44 8.31 -6.61
C ILE A 111 -8.83 9.78 -6.51
N ASP A 112 -7.84 10.68 -6.49
CA ASP A 112 -8.11 12.11 -6.63
C ASP A 112 -8.85 12.37 -7.95
N SER A 113 -9.97 13.10 -7.89
CA SER A 113 -10.80 13.36 -9.08
C SER A 113 -10.03 14.10 -10.19
N ARG A 114 -8.97 14.83 -9.84
CA ARG A 114 -8.10 15.53 -10.80
C ARG A 114 -7.31 14.60 -11.72
N ILE A 115 -7.07 13.35 -11.29
CA ILE A 115 -6.38 12.35 -12.13
C ILE A 115 -7.36 11.38 -12.81
N GLN A 116 -8.67 11.58 -12.67
CA GLN A 116 -9.68 10.71 -13.29
C GLN A 116 -9.43 10.54 -14.79
N GLU A 117 -9.33 11.63 -15.52
CA GLU A 117 -9.19 11.61 -16.99
C GLU A 117 -7.88 10.92 -17.43
N PRO A 118 -6.68 11.30 -16.95
CA PRO A 118 -5.45 10.61 -17.32
C PRO A 118 -5.44 9.14 -16.90
N TYR A 119 -6.05 8.78 -15.77
CA TYR A 119 -6.20 7.37 -15.34
C TYR A 119 -7.08 6.59 -16.33
N LEU A 120 -8.24 7.10 -16.71
CA LEU A 120 -9.13 6.43 -17.65
C LEU A 120 -8.47 6.28 -19.04
N GLN A 121 -7.74 7.30 -19.50
CA GLN A 121 -6.98 7.22 -20.75
C GLN A 121 -5.89 6.17 -20.72
N LEU A 122 -5.13 6.03 -19.60
CA LEU A 122 -4.14 4.97 -19.40
C LEU A 122 -4.79 3.58 -19.50
N MET A 123 -5.91 3.37 -18.78
CA MET A 123 -6.60 2.08 -18.75
C MET A 123 -7.19 1.71 -20.12
N GLU A 124 -7.77 2.68 -20.83
CA GLU A 124 -8.31 2.47 -22.17
C GLU A 124 -7.20 2.18 -23.20
N ALA A 125 -6.09 2.92 -23.15
CA ALA A 125 -4.94 2.66 -24.02
C ALA A 125 -4.35 1.26 -23.80
N GLY A 126 -4.24 0.81 -22.54
CA GLY A 126 -3.83 -0.55 -22.21
C GLY A 126 -4.78 -1.59 -22.78
N LYS A 127 -6.07 -1.40 -22.59
CA LYS A 127 -7.13 -2.26 -23.16
C LYS A 127 -7.05 -2.32 -24.69
N ALA A 128 -6.85 -1.18 -25.34
CA ALA A 128 -6.68 -1.10 -26.80
C ALA A 128 -5.42 -1.84 -27.28
N ALA A 129 -4.38 -1.90 -26.46
CA ALA A 129 -3.17 -2.66 -26.70
C ALA A 129 -3.29 -4.16 -26.36
N GLY A 130 -4.48 -4.62 -25.91
CA GLY A 130 -4.73 -5.99 -25.54
C GLY A 130 -4.26 -6.38 -24.14
N MET A 131 -3.96 -5.38 -23.30
CA MET A 131 -3.64 -5.59 -21.88
C MET A 131 -4.95 -5.62 -21.07
N ASP A 132 -4.97 -6.45 -20.01
CA ASP A 132 -6.09 -6.56 -19.09
C ASP A 132 -5.66 -6.15 -17.69
N PHE A 133 -5.88 -4.88 -17.36
CA PHE A 133 -5.49 -4.26 -16.11
C PHE A 133 -6.62 -4.20 -15.09
N THR A 134 -6.23 -4.26 -13.83
CA THR A 134 -7.08 -3.85 -12.72
C THR A 134 -6.29 -2.97 -11.74
N MET A 135 -6.95 -1.99 -11.15
CA MET A 135 -6.43 -1.25 -10.03
C MET A 135 -6.75 -2.02 -8.75
N VAL A 136 -5.77 -2.19 -7.89
CA VAL A 136 -5.87 -2.96 -6.63
C VAL A 136 -5.62 -2.11 -5.39
N SER A 137 -5.22 -0.85 -5.58
CA SER A 137 -5.14 0.15 -4.51
C SER A 137 -5.14 1.57 -5.12
N GLY A 138 -5.75 2.51 -4.42
CA GLY A 138 -5.81 3.93 -4.76
C GLY A 138 -5.64 4.80 -3.52
N TYR A 139 -6.47 5.83 -3.36
CA TYR A 139 -6.46 6.67 -2.16
C TYR A 139 -6.67 5.84 -0.90
N ARG A 140 -5.91 6.17 0.14
CA ARG A 140 -6.04 5.65 1.49
C ARG A 140 -5.99 6.79 2.50
N SER A 141 -6.94 6.82 3.45
CA SER A 141 -6.85 7.73 4.60
C SER A 141 -5.70 7.34 5.53
N ILE A 142 -5.35 8.22 6.48
CA ILE A 142 -4.36 7.91 7.54
C ILE A 142 -4.77 6.64 8.28
N GLU A 143 -6.05 6.51 8.64
CA GLU A 143 -6.58 5.35 9.37
C GLU A 143 -6.49 4.05 8.54
N GLN A 144 -6.80 4.13 7.24
CA GLN A 144 -6.66 2.99 6.33
C GLN A 144 -5.19 2.57 6.16
N GLN A 145 -4.27 3.53 6.07
CA GLN A 145 -2.85 3.25 6.00
C GLN A 145 -2.32 2.64 7.30
N GLN A 146 -2.79 3.13 8.47
CA GLN A 146 -2.45 2.52 9.76
C GLN A 146 -2.93 1.07 9.82
N THR A 147 -4.17 0.82 9.42
CA THR A 147 -4.73 -0.54 9.36
C THR A 147 -3.91 -1.45 8.44
N ASN A 148 -3.53 -0.95 7.26
CA ASN A 148 -2.70 -1.70 6.31
C ASN A 148 -1.33 -2.04 6.91
N TYR A 149 -0.70 -1.07 7.57
CA TYR A 149 0.58 -1.28 8.26
C TYR A 149 0.46 -2.32 9.36
N ASP A 150 -0.54 -2.18 10.25
CA ASP A 150 -0.73 -3.06 11.39
C ASP A 150 -1.01 -4.50 10.97
N VAL A 151 -1.85 -4.71 9.95
CA VAL A 151 -2.15 -6.04 9.41
C VAL A 151 -0.87 -6.72 8.89
N ASN A 152 -0.06 -6.01 8.11
CA ASN A 152 1.19 -6.57 7.57
C ASN A 152 2.19 -6.87 8.69
N TYR A 153 2.34 -5.96 9.66
CA TYR A 153 3.20 -6.15 10.83
C TYR A 153 2.79 -7.38 11.64
N GLN A 154 1.48 -7.53 11.94
CA GLN A 154 0.96 -8.70 12.66
C GLN A 154 1.14 -10.00 11.89
N ASN A 155 1.02 -10.00 10.56
CA ASN A 155 1.28 -11.16 9.72
C ASN A 155 2.76 -11.62 9.83
N TYR A 156 3.70 -10.69 9.85
CA TYR A 156 5.11 -11.01 10.05
C TYR A 156 5.40 -11.54 11.47
N LEU A 157 4.79 -10.97 12.51
CA LEU A 157 4.87 -11.51 13.87
C LEU A 157 4.31 -12.93 13.95
N ALA A 158 3.15 -13.17 13.33
CA ALA A 158 2.51 -14.50 13.29
C ALA A 158 3.36 -15.53 12.51
N SER A 159 4.22 -15.09 11.58
CA SER A 159 5.18 -15.96 10.89
C SER A 159 6.41 -16.30 11.72
N GLY A 160 6.52 -15.76 12.94
CA GLY A 160 7.60 -16.07 13.91
C GLY A 160 8.79 -15.11 13.90
N LEU A 161 8.69 -13.97 13.19
CA LEU A 161 9.70 -12.92 13.26
C LEU A 161 9.63 -12.18 14.61
N SER A 162 10.77 -11.66 15.08
CA SER A 162 10.81 -10.72 16.20
C SER A 162 10.13 -9.39 15.83
N GLU A 163 9.78 -8.58 16.84
CA GLU A 163 9.16 -7.27 16.62
C GLU A 163 10.00 -6.35 15.71
N GLU A 164 11.33 -6.37 15.88
CA GLU A 164 12.25 -5.57 15.07
C GLU A 164 12.30 -6.06 13.61
N GLU A 165 12.41 -7.38 13.41
CA GLU A 165 12.38 -7.98 12.08
C GLU A 165 11.04 -7.78 11.39
N ALA A 166 9.93 -7.97 12.10
CA ALA A 166 8.57 -7.76 11.56
C ALA A 166 8.37 -6.31 11.15
N ARG A 167 8.82 -5.33 11.95
CA ARG A 167 8.80 -3.92 11.60
C ARG A 167 9.62 -3.64 10.36
N THR A 168 10.87 -4.09 10.31
CA THR A 168 11.77 -3.91 9.17
C THR A 168 11.14 -4.48 7.90
N LYS A 169 10.59 -5.71 7.97
CA LYS A 169 9.95 -6.35 6.83
C LYS A 169 8.68 -5.63 6.36
N THR A 170 7.90 -5.10 7.29
CA THR A 170 6.72 -4.29 6.94
C THR A 170 7.15 -3.04 6.19
N GLU A 171 8.13 -2.32 6.72
CA GLU A 171 8.59 -1.03 6.19
C GLU A 171 9.38 -1.13 4.87
N GLU A 172 9.76 -2.34 4.44
CA GLU A 172 10.31 -2.58 3.12
C GLU A 172 9.31 -2.29 1.97
N TYR A 173 8.00 -2.47 2.22
CA TYR A 173 6.93 -2.30 1.22
C TYR A 173 5.78 -1.42 1.69
N ILE A 174 5.56 -1.28 2.98
CA ILE A 174 4.44 -0.53 3.53
C ILE A 174 4.95 0.74 4.20
N ALA A 175 4.66 1.86 3.59
CA ALA A 175 4.99 3.16 4.17
C ALA A 175 4.29 3.36 5.52
N LEU A 176 4.96 4.07 6.44
CA LEU A 176 4.37 4.48 7.72
C LEU A 176 3.07 5.27 7.49
N PRO A 177 2.14 5.26 8.45
CA PRO A 177 1.04 6.22 8.48
C PRO A 177 1.60 7.64 8.31
N ASN A 178 0.92 8.47 7.57
CA ASN A 178 1.34 9.81 7.15
C ASN A 178 2.51 9.89 6.14
N ALA A 179 3.12 8.76 5.78
CA ALA A 179 4.28 8.70 4.87
C ALA A 179 3.98 8.01 3.53
N SER A 180 2.72 7.61 3.29
CA SER A 180 2.31 6.92 2.07
C SER A 180 1.84 7.89 1.00
N GLU A 181 2.27 7.68 -0.26
CA GLU A 181 1.79 8.47 -1.40
C GLU A 181 0.30 8.25 -1.70
N HIS A 182 -0.28 7.11 -1.33
CA HIS A 182 -1.72 6.86 -1.47
C HIS A 182 -2.59 7.86 -0.71
N MET A 183 -2.06 8.48 0.34
CA MET A 183 -2.77 9.53 1.09
C MET A 183 -2.82 10.86 0.36
N THR A 184 -2.03 11.03 -0.69
CA THR A 184 -2.03 12.26 -1.51
C THR A 184 -3.05 12.22 -2.65
N GLY A 185 -3.65 11.03 -2.95
CA GLY A 185 -4.68 10.80 -3.96
C GLY A 185 -4.19 10.44 -5.37
N PRO A 186 -3.05 10.92 -5.87
CA PRO A 186 -2.56 10.63 -7.22
C PRO A 186 -1.69 9.36 -7.34
N ALA A 187 -1.62 8.49 -6.32
CA ALA A 187 -0.96 7.20 -6.40
C ALA A 187 -1.95 6.08 -6.68
N VAL A 188 -1.60 5.17 -7.58
CA VAL A 188 -2.39 4.01 -7.98
C VAL A 188 -1.53 2.76 -8.08
N ASP A 189 -2.04 1.63 -7.54
CA ASP A 189 -1.44 0.32 -7.76
C ASP A 189 -2.23 -0.41 -8.85
N VAL A 190 -1.57 -0.68 -9.97
CA VAL A 190 -2.16 -1.32 -11.15
C VAL A 190 -1.42 -2.61 -11.49
N THR A 191 -2.17 -3.68 -11.70
CA THR A 191 -1.63 -5.00 -12.06
C THR A 191 -2.47 -5.65 -13.16
N SER A 192 -2.06 -6.85 -13.60
CA SER A 192 -2.88 -7.68 -14.48
C SER A 192 -4.10 -8.23 -13.74
N THR A 193 -5.27 -8.16 -14.37
CA THR A 193 -6.50 -8.76 -13.83
C THR A 193 -6.33 -10.26 -13.55
N ALA A 194 -5.59 -10.97 -14.42
CA ALA A 194 -5.31 -12.39 -14.22
C ALA A 194 -4.45 -12.65 -12.98
N LEU A 195 -3.51 -11.75 -12.66
CA LEU A 195 -2.66 -11.86 -11.47
C LEU A 195 -3.41 -11.50 -10.20
N ALA A 196 -4.22 -10.44 -10.24
CA ALA A 196 -5.03 -10.00 -9.09
C ALA A 196 -6.08 -11.06 -8.67
N ASN A 197 -6.59 -11.85 -9.62
CA ASN A 197 -7.59 -12.88 -9.36
C ASN A 197 -7.00 -14.24 -8.94
N GLN A 198 -5.69 -14.38 -8.81
CA GLN A 198 -5.10 -15.61 -8.28
C GLN A 198 -5.36 -15.73 -6.79
N GLU A 199 -5.85 -16.90 -6.36
CA GLU A 199 -6.14 -17.16 -4.94
C GLU A 199 -4.90 -16.92 -4.06
N GLY A 200 -5.07 -16.12 -3.01
CA GLY A 200 -4.00 -15.76 -2.08
C GLY A 200 -2.98 -14.76 -2.64
N ASN A 201 -3.25 -14.13 -3.77
CA ASN A 201 -2.37 -13.16 -4.40
C ASN A 201 -3.11 -11.86 -4.72
N SER A 202 -2.54 -10.72 -4.32
CA SER A 202 -3.05 -9.39 -4.68
C SER A 202 -2.62 -8.94 -6.09
N GLY A 203 -1.77 -9.72 -6.76
CA GLY A 203 -1.11 -9.31 -8.01
C GLY A 203 0.04 -8.30 -7.82
N LEU A 204 0.35 -7.96 -6.58
CA LEU A 204 1.40 -7.01 -6.20
C LEU A 204 2.68 -7.76 -5.85
N PHE A 205 3.51 -8.03 -6.84
CA PHE A 205 4.80 -8.71 -6.65
C PHE A 205 5.83 -8.27 -7.70
N PRO A 206 7.12 -8.31 -7.36
CA PRO A 206 8.18 -7.79 -8.23
C PRO A 206 8.24 -8.42 -9.63
N ASP A 207 7.84 -9.70 -9.76
CA ASP A 207 7.85 -10.38 -11.06
C ASP A 207 6.86 -9.77 -12.08
N LEU A 208 5.92 -8.90 -11.66
CA LEU A 208 5.03 -8.17 -12.58
C LEU A 208 5.80 -7.45 -13.68
N GLU A 209 7.03 -6.99 -13.42
CA GLU A 209 7.89 -6.38 -14.41
C GLU A 209 8.18 -7.27 -15.64
N ASN A 210 8.03 -8.60 -15.52
CA ASN A 210 8.26 -9.58 -16.58
C ASN A 210 6.98 -9.99 -17.32
N TYR A 211 5.81 -9.51 -16.87
CA TYR A 211 4.52 -9.75 -17.53
C TYR A 211 4.25 -8.69 -18.60
N PRO A 212 3.48 -9.04 -19.64
CA PRO A 212 3.14 -8.09 -20.70
C PRO A 212 2.54 -6.78 -20.17
N GLU A 213 1.68 -6.88 -19.14
CA GLU A 213 1.04 -5.73 -18.50
C GLU A 213 2.05 -4.82 -17.79
N GLY A 214 2.97 -5.40 -17.00
CA GLY A 214 4.00 -4.64 -16.31
C GLY A 214 4.98 -3.96 -17.26
N LEU A 215 5.40 -4.67 -18.33
CA LEU A 215 6.25 -4.11 -19.38
C LEU A 215 5.54 -2.96 -20.11
N TRP A 216 4.27 -3.14 -20.44
CA TRP A 216 3.48 -2.10 -21.11
C TRP A 216 3.30 -0.86 -20.24
N LEU A 217 2.95 -1.05 -18.95
CA LEU A 217 2.80 0.04 -18.00
C LEU A 217 4.09 0.85 -17.86
N LYS A 218 5.22 0.18 -17.66
CA LYS A 218 6.54 0.83 -17.55
C LYS A 218 6.86 1.71 -18.75
N GLU A 219 6.51 1.28 -19.97
CA GLU A 219 6.80 2.01 -21.21
C GLU A 219 5.80 3.12 -21.49
N ASN A 220 4.53 2.92 -21.15
CA ASN A 220 3.45 3.76 -21.63
C ASN A 220 2.84 4.69 -20.57
N ALA A 221 2.89 4.36 -19.28
CA ALA A 221 2.33 5.19 -18.22
C ALA A 221 2.84 6.64 -18.23
N PRO A 222 4.12 6.94 -18.56
CA PRO A 222 4.60 8.32 -18.65
C PRO A 222 3.87 9.17 -19.70
N LYS A 223 3.34 8.58 -20.77
CA LYS A 223 2.57 9.28 -21.80
C LYS A 223 1.25 9.86 -21.27
N PHE A 224 0.80 9.33 -20.12
CA PHE A 224 -0.42 9.74 -19.41
C PHE A 224 -0.09 10.48 -18.09
N GLY A 225 1.17 10.87 -17.88
CA GLY A 225 1.61 11.61 -16.71
C GLY A 225 1.87 10.77 -15.46
N PHE A 226 1.97 9.44 -15.59
CA PHE A 226 2.27 8.54 -14.48
C PHE A 226 3.72 8.03 -14.54
N VAL A 227 4.41 8.04 -13.42
CA VAL A 227 5.77 7.50 -13.30
C VAL A 227 5.78 6.25 -12.41
N LEU A 228 6.64 5.29 -12.74
CA LEU A 228 6.99 4.19 -11.85
C LEU A 228 7.75 4.77 -10.64
N ARG A 229 7.09 4.83 -9.49
CA ARG A 229 7.58 5.61 -8.34
C ARG A 229 8.72 4.96 -7.57
N TYR A 230 8.73 3.63 -7.50
CA TYR A 230 9.70 2.85 -6.73
C TYR A 230 10.48 1.90 -7.63
N PRO A 231 11.35 2.42 -8.53
CA PRO A 231 12.18 1.58 -9.40
C PRO A 231 13.36 0.97 -8.62
N LYS A 232 13.86 -0.20 -9.05
CA LYS A 232 14.95 -0.96 -8.41
C LYS A 232 16.18 -0.12 -8.07
N GLU A 233 16.54 0.78 -8.97
CA GLU A 233 17.77 1.56 -8.87
C GLU A 233 17.65 2.72 -7.88
N LYS A 234 16.47 2.92 -7.29
CA LYS A 234 16.17 4.04 -6.38
C LYS A 234 15.72 3.61 -4.97
N GLU A 235 15.74 2.33 -4.65
CA GLU A 235 15.36 1.80 -3.33
C GLU A 235 16.08 2.50 -2.18
N ALA A 236 17.40 2.72 -2.32
CA ALA A 236 18.20 3.44 -1.32
C ALA A 236 17.81 4.92 -1.16
N ILE A 237 17.13 5.51 -2.14
CA ILE A 237 16.67 6.91 -2.10
C ILE A 237 15.24 6.99 -1.59
N THR A 238 14.38 6.08 -2.05
CA THR A 238 12.95 6.08 -1.73
C THR A 238 12.65 5.47 -0.37
N GLY A 239 13.51 4.56 0.11
CA GLY A 239 13.30 3.78 1.33
C GLY A 239 12.22 2.70 1.19
N ILE A 240 11.71 2.47 -0.03
CA ILE A 240 10.73 1.43 -0.39
C ILE A 240 11.37 0.52 -1.44
N ASN A 241 11.15 -0.78 -1.31
CA ASN A 241 11.61 -1.76 -2.28
C ASN A 241 10.93 -1.56 -3.64
N PHE A 242 11.45 -2.23 -4.66
CA PHE A 242 10.92 -2.18 -6.00
C PHE A 242 9.45 -2.61 -6.09
N GLU A 243 8.61 -1.71 -6.60
CA GLU A 243 7.17 -1.90 -6.76
C GLU A 243 6.73 -1.63 -8.20
N PRO A 244 6.78 -2.62 -9.12
CA PRO A 244 6.42 -2.44 -10.53
C PRO A 244 4.95 -2.12 -10.77
N TRP A 245 4.12 -2.18 -9.74
CA TRP A 245 2.68 -1.87 -9.75
C TRP A 245 2.36 -0.43 -9.33
N HIS A 246 3.27 0.24 -8.59
CA HIS A 246 3.00 1.53 -7.96
C HIS A 246 3.35 2.69 -8.90
N PHE A 247 2.33 3.37 -9.38
CA PHE A 247 2.43 4.52 -10.27
C PHE A 247 1.94 5.80 -9.59
N ARG A 248 2.75 6.86 -9.74
CA ARG A 248 2.40 8.19 -9.26
C ARG A 248 2.12 9.12 -10.43
N TYR A 249 0.95 9.78 -10.41
CA TYR A 249 0.69 10.87 -11.35
C TYR A 249 1.48 12.12 -10.95
N VAL A 250 2.23 12.66 -11.90
CA VAL A 250 3.07 13.85 -11.76
C VAL A 250 2.79 14.90 -12.85
N GLY A 251 1.86 14.61 -13.77
CA GLY A 251 1.63 15.41 -14.97
C GLY A 251 2.54 14.96 -16.12
N ILE A 252 2.05 15.15 -17.37
CA ILE A 252 2.77 14.71 -18.57
C ILE A 252 4.12 15.41 -18.70
N GLU A 253 4.19 16.66 -18.28
CA GLU A 253 5.39 17.50 -18.34
C GLU A 253 6.49 17.05 -17.37
N ASN A 254 6.17 16.25 -16.36
CA ASN A 254 7.10 15.76 -15.32
C ASN A 254 7.36 14.25 -15.40
N ALA A 255 6.66 13.55 -16.30
CA ALA A 255 6.70 12.10 -16.42
C ALA A 255 7.76 11.57 -17.41
#